data_39b58eb43594b45f41c8f51cc47719e4
#
_entry.id   39b58eb43594b45f41c8f51cc47719e4
#
_cell.length_a   1.000
_cell.length_b   1.000
_cell.length_c   1.000
_cell.angle_alpha   90.00
_cell.angle_beta   90.00
_cell.angle_gamma   90.00
#
_symmetry.space_group_name_H-M   'P 1'
#
loop_
_entity.id
_entity.type
_entity.pdbx_description
1 polymer ?
#
loop_
_entity_poly.entity_id
_entity_poly.type
_entity_poly.pdbx_seq_one_letter_code
_entity_poly.pdbx_strand_id
1 'polypeptide(L)'
;MRAVSVRGGGAILAAAFLFSTALGREVSLPDRLEVVMTGVPRPLQLAIDRRTLIVLSPGARGDSAGEIHRVDLDEAFPVDVSRRPRVRVPFVDARLATLGSMALQPTTRDLFLGEENGTRVYRLDAEERLSPYVDGLRRLPGGSALAFDGAGRLVLLDHADPLISPGEERLPQGLEQFRDEDYRGPLVFRLSLDPTIPLPRRIDRMPPLFPRAWGGRAGGAMLPRLVAVAPIGGELAVVDSGGRLYRVAADSRLVPITTLPSGQYLRINMVAAADGGVFVSGGFSVGAIFHVSPDGAVTRLAGPLADPQGLAVGPDGYLYVAESALHRIVRVPVAGQ
;
A
#
# COMPACT_ATOMS: atom_id res chain seq x y z
N MET A 1 25.41 -36.69 -64.27
CA MET A 1 25.62 -36.25 -62.86
C MET A 1 24.27 -35.81 -62.28
N ARG A 2 23.82 -36.41 -61.17
CA ARG A 2 22.45 -36.42 -60.70
C ARG A 2 22.15 -35.18 -59.87
N ALA A 3 21.07 -34.50 -60.19
CA ALA A 3 20.49 -33.50 -59.40
C ALA A 3 19.46 -34.08 -58.35
N VAL A 4 19.62 -33.81 -57.08
CA VAL A 4 18.70 -34.20 -56.01
C VAL A 4 17.88 -32.99 -55.66
N SER A 5 16.59 -33.09 -55.94
CA SER A 5 15.56 -32.12 -55.48
C SER A 5 15.08 -32.51 -54.11
N VAL A 6 15.19 -31.62 -53.11
CA VAL A 6 14.54 -31.75 -51.80
C VAL A 6 13.44 -30.70 -51.72
N ARG A 7 12.19 -31.13 -51.80
CA ARG A 7 11.01 -30.35 -51.43
C ARG A 7 10.80 -30.46 -49.94
N GLY A 8 10.98 -29.37 -49.21
CA GLY A 8 10.61 -29.23 -47.84
C GLY A 8 9.34 -28.34 -47.74
N GLY A 9 8.20 -28.97 -47.49
CA GLY A 9 6.95 -28.26 -47.22
C GLY A 9 6.94 -27.79 -45.78
N GLY A 10 7.01 -26.49 -45.57
CA GLY A 10 6.78 -25.88 -44.29
C GLY A 10 5.28 -25.64 -44.06
N ALA A 11 4.68 -26.40 -43.15
CA ALA A 11 3.34 -26.15 -42.68
C ALA A 11 3.35 -24.94 -41.72
N ILE A 12 2.77 -23.85 -42.15
CA ILE A 12 2.47 -22.67 -41.28
C ILE A 12 1.27 -23.05 -40.42
N LEU A 13 1.50 -23.33 -39.15
CA LEU A 13 0.43 -23.41 -38.14
C LEU A 13 -0.05 -21.99 -37.83
N ALA A 14 -1.18 -21.60 -38.42
CA ALA A 14 -1.91 -20.45 -38.03
C ALA A 14 -2.63 -20.77 -36.70
N ALA A 15 -2.11 -20.25 -35.57
CA ALA A 15 -2.83 -20.26 -34.31
C ALA A 15 -3.97 -19.26 -34.37
N ALA A 16 -5.17 -19.74 -34.62
CA ALA A 16 -6.40 -18.97 -34.50
C ALA A 16 -6.64 -18.68 -33.01
N PHE A 17 -6.38 -17.46 -32.57
CA PHE A 17 -6.88 -16.95 -31.29
C PHE A 17 -8.40 -16.81 -31.40
N LEU A 18 -9.12 -17.78 -30.90
CA LEU A 18 -10.55 -17.66 -30.63
C LEU A 18 -10.72 -16.68 -29.47
N PHE A 19 -11.07 -15.44 -29.79
CA PHE A 19 -11.67 -14.54 -28.82
C PHE A 19 -13.02 -15.13 -28.42
N SER A 20 -13.03 -15.88 -27.32
CA SER A 20 -14.26 -16.26 -26.65
C SER A 20 -14.86 -14.97 -26.09
N THR A 21 -15.92 -14.48 -26.70
CA THR A 21 -16.83 -13.50 -26.10
C THR A 21 -17.45 -14.16 -24.88
N ALA A 22 -16.80 -14.00 -23.72
CA ALA A 22 -17.37 -14.34 -22.45
C ALA A 22 -18.59 -13.43 -22.24
N LEU A 23 -19.77 -13.94 -22.57
CA LEU A 23 -21.04 -13.49 -22.04
C LEU A 23 -20.85 -13.24 -20.54
N GLY A 24 -21.17 -12.02 -20.10
CA GLY A 24 -21.04 -11.58 -18.73
C GLY A 24 -21.67 -12.58 -17.77
N ARG A 25 -20.84 -13.41 -17.19
CA ARG A 25 -21.20 -14.16 -15.99
C ARG A 25 -21.30 -13.12 -14.90
N GLU A 26 -22.49 -12.75 -14.49
CA GLU A 26 -22.71 -12.07 -13.22
C GLU A 26 -21.96 -12.89 -12.16
N VAL A 27 -20.80 -12.37 -11.75
CA VAL A 27 -20.08 -12.95 -10.62
C VAL A 27 -20.94 -12.62 -9.41
N SER A 28 -21.72 -13.61 -8.96
CA SER A 28 -22.43 -13.51 -7.70
C SER A 28 -21.42 -13.15 -6.63
N LEU A 29 -21.55 -11.94 -6.09
CA LEU A 29 -20.74 -11.52 -4.94
C LEU A 29 -21.00 -12.52 -3.81
N PRO A 30 -20.00 -12.98 -3.07
CA PRO A 30 -20.24 -13.78 -1.88
C PRO A 30 -21.24 -13.02 -0.99
N ASP A 31 -22.16 -13.72 -0.35
CA ASP A 31 -23.37 -13.23 0.34
C ASP A 31 -23.18 -12.10 1.37
N ARG A 32 -21.98 -11.56 1.51
CA ARG A 32 -21.59 -10.54 2.49
C ARG A 32 -20.93 -9.29 1.89
N LEU A 33 -20.72 -9.23 0.57
CA LEU A 33 -20.09 -8.06 -0.05
C LEU A 33 -21.15 -7.11 -0.62
N GLU A 34 -21.03 -5.84 -0.33
CA GLU A 34 -21.87 -4.78 -0.86
C GLU A 34 -21.03 -3.76 -1.62
N VAL A 35 -21.47 -3.34 -2.82
CA VAL A 35 -20.81 -2.28 -3.58
C VAL A 35 -21.17 -0.92 -2.99
N VAL A 36 -20.18 -0.16 -2.59
CA VAL A 36 -20.32 1.17 -1.96
C VAL A 36 -20.13 2.29 -2.99
N MET A 37 -19.11 2.17 -3.82
CA MET A 37 -18.71 3.22 -4.76
C MET A 37 -18.27 2.62 -6.08
N THR A 38 -18.64 3.27 -7.18
CA THR A 38 -18.23 2.93 -8.55
C THR A 38 -17.64 4.14 -9.26
N GLY A 39 -16.95 3.91 -10.39
CA GLY A 39 -16.40 4.97 -11.21
C GLY A 39 -15.12 5.61 -10.68
N VAL A 40 -14.44 5.01 -9.70
CA VAL A 40 -13.11 5.42 -9.23
C VAL A 40 -12.03 4.72 -10.06
N PRO A 41 -11.22 5.42 -10.84
CA PRO A 41 -10.17 4.78 -11.62
C PRO A 41 -9.10 4.14 -10.72
N ARG A 42 -9.03 2.80 -10.71
CA ARG A 42 -8.00 2.04 -9.98
C ARG A 42 -7.79 2.52 -8.53
N PRO A 43 -8.79 2.43 -7.65
CA PRO A 43 -8.65 2.88 -6.27
C PRO A 43 -7.50 2.12 -5.57
N LEU A 44 -6.60 2.86 -4.88
CA LEU A 44 -5.38 2.33 -4.28
C LEU A 44 -5.43 2.32 -2.75
N GLN A 45 -5.85 3.43 -2.14
CA GLN A 45 -5.84 3.61 -0.70
C GLN A 45 -7.17 4.15 -0.21
N LEU A 46 -7.55 3.75 0.99
CA LEU A 46 -8.75 4.20 1.67
C LEU A 46 -8.42 4.79 3.03
N ALA A 47 -9.17 5.80 3.42
CA ALA A 47 -9.24 6.30 4.78
C ALA A 47 -10.68 6.69 5.10
N ILE A 48 -11.04 6.73 6.38
CA ILE A 48 -12.34 7.22 6.82
C ILE A 48 -12.13 8.38 7.80
N ASP A 49 -12.69 9.52 7.44
CA ASP A 49 -12.81 10.69 8.32
C ASP A 49 -14.23 10.77 8.85
N ARG A 50 -14.44 10.36 10.11
CA ARG A 50 -15.78 10.29 10.72
C ARG A 50 -16.71 9.43 9.88
N ARG A 51 -17.54 10.04 9.03
CA ARG A 51 -18.47 9.36 8.12
C ARG A 51 -18.15 9.59 6.64
N THR A 52 -16.98 10.15 6.33
CA THR A 52 -16.55 10.39 4.96
C THR A 52 -15.51 9.34 4.57
N LEU A 53 -15.82 8.53 3.58
CA LEU A 53 -14.87 7.65 2.91
C LEU A 53 -14.01 8.47 1.96
N ILE A 54 -12.70 8.40 2.13
CA ILE A 54 -11.69 9.07 1.32
C ILE A 54 -10.94 8.01 0.51
N VAL A 55 -10.87 8.21 -0.80
CA VAL A 55 -10.26 7.26 -1.73
C VAL A 55 -9.15 7.93 -2.52
N LEU A 56 -7.94 7.41 -2.44
CA LEU A 56 -6.84 7.78 -3.32
C LEU A 56 -6.84 6.90 -4.57
N SER A 57 -6.76 7.53 -5.73
CA SER A 57 -6.68 6.93 -7.05
C SER A 57 -5.54 7.57 -7.85
N PRO A 58 -4.85 6.86 -8.75
CA PRO A 58 -3.88 7.48 -9.66
C PRO A 58 -4.54 8.36 -10.73
N GLY A 59 -5.90 8.36 -10.79
CA GLY A 59 -6.66 9.03 -11.86
C GLY A 59 -6.69 8.24 -13.17
N ALA A 60 -7.60 8.65 -14.06
CA ALA A 60 -7.81 7.97 -15.34
C ALA A 60 -6.82 8.40 -16.43
N ARG A 61 -6.28 9.61 -16.35
CA ARG A 61 -5.57 10.26 -17.46
C ARG A 61 -4.05 10.34 -17.29
N GLY A 62 -3.53 10.12 -16.08
CA GLY A 62 -2.10 10.28 -15.80
C GLY A 62 -1.61 11.74 -15.93
N ASP A 63 -2.53 12.71 -15.82
CA ASP A 63 -2.26 14.15 -15.87
C ASP A 63 -2.10 14.79 -14.48
N SER A 64 -2.11 13.96 -13.44
CA SER A 64 -1.92 14.35 -12.04
C SER A 64 -1.17 13.27 -11.28
N ALA A 65 -0.58 13.63 -10.13
CA ALA A 65 0.06 12.66 -9.24
C ALA A 65 -0.96 11.70 -8.61
N GLY A 66 -2.21 12.13 -8.48
CA GLY A 66 -3.32 11.33 -7.98
C GLY A 66 -4.62 12.12 -7.89
N GLU A 67 -5.71 11.41 -7.66
CA GLU A 67 -7.03 11.98 -7.44
C GLU A 67 -7.58 11.50 -6.09
N ILE A 68 -8.22 12.39 -5.34
CA ILE A 68 -8.87 12.08 -4.06
C ILE A 68 -10.37 12.26 -4.24
N HIS A 69 -11.10 11.19 -4.02
CA HIS A 69 -12.56 11.16 -4.03
C HIS A 69 -13.07 11.08 -2.59
N ARG A 70 -14.24 11.70 -2.34
CA ARG A 70 -14.90 11.66 -1.03
C ARG A 70 -16.36 11.29 -1.20
N VAL A 71 -16.86 10.40 -0.35
CA VAL A 71 -18.27 9.99 -0.30
C VAL A 71 -18.71 9.92 1.15
N ASP A 72 -19.88 10.46 1.44
CA ASP A 72 -20.51 10.32 2.74
C ASP A 72 -21.08 8.90 2.90
N LEU A 73 -20.77 8.26 4.03
CA LEU A 73 -21.25 6.92 4.35
C LEU A 73 -22.76 6.87 4.69
N ASP A 74 -23.43 8.03 4.81
CA ASP A 74 -24.87 8.12 4.96
C ASP A 74 -25.62 8.16 3.62
N GLU A 75 -24.91 8.24 2.49
CA GLU A 75 -25.53 8.19 1.18
C GLU A 75 -26.06 6.78 0.85
N ALA A 76 -27.05 6.71 -0.02
CA ALA A 76 -27.52 5.44 -0.54
C ALA A 76 -26.48 4.83 -1.50
N PHE A 77 -26.10 3.59 -1.27
CA PHE A 77 -25.13 2.85 -2.10
C PHE A 77 -25.79 2.09 -3.24
N PRO A 78 -25.10 1.85 -4.38
CA PRO A 78 -23.76 2.36 -4.69
C PRO A 78 -23.75 3.81 -5.18
N VAL A 79 -22.69 4.56 -4.82
CA VAL A 79 -22.47 5.93 -5.30
C VAL A 79 -21.58 5.91 -6.55
N ASP A 80 -22.05 6.45 -7.67
CA ASP A 80 -21.21 6.68 -8.86
C ASP A 80 -20.48 8.03 -8.73
N VAL A 81 -19.14 7.99 -8.66
CA VAL A 81 -18.31 9.19 -8.52
C VAL A 81 -17.67 9.65 -9.82
N SER A 82 -17.94 9.01 -10.94
CA SER A 82 -17.33 9.33 -12.25
C SER A 82 -17.52 10.80 -12.67
N ARG A 83 -18.61 11.43 -12.22
CA ARG A 83 -18.96 12.82 -12.52
C ARG A 83 -18.92 13.75 -11.29
N ARG A 84 -18.53 13.22 -10.13
CA ARG A 84 -18.47 14.03 -8.90
C ARG A 84 -17.20 14.87 -8.84
N PRO A 85 -17.22 15.98 -8.08
CA PRO A 85 -16.01 16.72 -7.73
C PRO A 85 -14.97 15.83 -7.06
N ARG A 86 -13.71 16.03 -7.42
CA ARG A 86 -12.57 15.35 -6.82
C ARG A 86 -11.39 16.31 -6.71
N VAL A 87 -10.54 16.08 -5.74
CA VAL A 87 -9.28 16.83 -5.60
C VAL A 87 -8.25 16.20 -6.52
N ARG A 88 -7.72 16.97 -7.45
CA ARG A 88 -6.58 16.56 -8.26
C ARG A 88 -5.30 17.02 -7.59
N VAL A 89 -4.44 16.08 -7.25
CA VAL A 89 -3.13 16.37 -6.71
C VAL A 89 -2.15 16.55 -7.87
N PRO A 90 -1.60 17.76 -8.07
CA PRO A 90 -0.70 18.00 -9.19
C PRO A 90 0.63 17.25 -9.01
N PHE A 91 1.34 17.00 -10.10
CA PHE A 91 2.74 16.62 -10.01
C PHE A 91 3.56 17.78 -9.43
N VAL A 92 4.43 17.48 -8.47
CA VAL A 92 5.22 18.50 -7.78
C VAL A 92 6.54 18.78 -8.51
N ASP A 93 7.03 17.81 -9.28
CA ASP A 93 8.26 17.96 -10.05
C ASP A 93 8.17 17.23 -11.41
N ALA A 94 9.24 17.39 -12.22
CA ALA A 94 9.34 16.80 -13.54
C ALA A 94 9.45 15.27 -13.56
N ARG A 95 9.56 14.61 -12.40
CA ARG A 95 9.67 13.14 -12.30
C ARG A 95 8.35 12.42 -12.50
N LEU A 96 7.24 13.17 -12.50
CA LEU A 96 5.90 12.65 -12.70
C LEU A 96 5.58 11.47 -11.74
N ALA A 97 6.06 11.54 -10.49
CA ALA A 97 5.82 10.52 -9.49
C ALA A 97 4.33 10.46 -9.12
N THR A 98 3.77 9.26 -9.13
CA THR A 98 2.37 9.03 -8.74
C THR A 98 2.26 8.73 -7.25
N LEU A 99 1.12 9.07 -6.67
CA LEU A 99 0.82 8.77 -5.27
C LEU A 99 0.32 7.32 -5.15
N GLY A 100 0.93 6.56 -4.24
CA GLY A 100 0.59 5.15 -4.01
C GLY A 100 0.29 4.82 -2.56
N SER A 101 0.54 5.75 -1.63
CA SER A 101 0.32 5.57 -0.18
C SER A 101 -0.46 6.75 0.38
N MET A 102 -1.33 6.48 1.36
CA MET A 102 -2.10 7.51 2.06
C MET A 102 -2.29 7.14 3.53
N ALA A 103 -2.17 8.13 4.42
CA ALA A 103 -2.56 8.01 5.82
C ALA A 103 -3.31 9.27 6.27
N LEU A 104 -4.38 9.10 7.03
CA LEU A 104 -5.15 10.20 7.63
C LEU A 104 -4.64 10.47 9.04
N GLN A 105 -4.25 11.71 9.31
CA GLN A 105 -3.81 12.11 10.65
C GLN A 105 -5.03 12.19 11.60
N PRO A 106 -5.01 11.49 12.74
CA PRO A 106 -6.21 11.34 13.57
C PRO A 106 -6.74 12.65 14.17
N THR A 107 -5.87 13.62 14.47
CA THR A 107 -6.22 14.86 15.17
C THR A 107 -6.52 16.00 14.22
N THR A 108 -5.61 16.34 13.30
CA THR A 108 -5.76 17.47 12.37
C THR A 108 -6.61 17.13 11.15
N ARG A 109 -6.78 15.83 10.87
CA ARG A 109 -7.49 15.31 9.68
C ARG A 109 -6.79 15.58 8.35
N ASP A 110 -5.52 15.99 8.41
CA ASP A 110 -4.69 16.12 7.22
C ASP A 110 -4.41 14.74 6.58
N LEU A 111 -4.31 14.72 5.27
CA LEU A 111 -3.87 13.54 4.53
C LEU A 111 -2.36 13.60 4.29
N PHE A 112 -1.69 12.51 4.59
CA PHE A 112 -0.29 12.30 4.23
C PHE A 112 -0.22 11.38 3.03
N LEU A 113 0.40 11.86 1.96
CA LEU A 113 0.39 11.25 0.63
C LEU A 113 1.81 10.92 0.22
N GLY A 114 2.09 9.65 -0.04
CA GLY A 114 3.43 9.18 -0.41
C GLY A 114 3.56 8.89 -1.90
N GLU A 115 4.66 9.32 -2.51
CA GLU A 115 5.02 8.96 -3.88
C GLU A 115 5.32 7.46 -3.97
N GLU A 116 4.63 6.74 -4.82
CA GLU A 116 4.95 5.34 -5.07
C GLU A 116 6.32 5.23 -5.77
N ASN A 117 7.21 4.46 -5.16
CA ASN A 117 8.61 4.34 -5.61
C ASN A 117 9.36 5.68 -5.65
N GLY A 118 8.86 6.68 -4.95
CA GLY A 118 9.46 8.01 -4.85
C GLY A 118 10.17 8.24 -3.52
N THR A 119 10.62 9.48 -3.34
CA THR A 119 11.48 9.88 -2.23
C THR A 119 10.79 10.82 -1.24
N ARG A 120 9.48 11.09 -1.43
CA ARG A 120 8.76 12.14 -0.70
C ARG A 120 7.43 11.71 -0.15
N VAL A 121 7.04 12.38 0.92
CA VAL A 121 5.68 12.38 1.45
C VAL A 121 5.19 13.83 1.51
N TYR A 122 3.98 14.07 1.07
CA TYR A 122 3.30 15.36 1.10
C TYR A 122 2.23 15.36 2.17
N ARG A 123 1.90 16.55 2.69
CA ARG A 123 0.74 16.83 3.51
C ARG A 123 -0.27 17.61 2.67
N LEU A 124 -1.49 17.13 2.63
CA LEU A 124 -2.65 17.82 2.10
C LEU A 124 -3.52 18.24 3.30
N ASP A 125 -3.63 19.54 3.54
CA ASP A 125 -4.40 20.08 4.66
C ASP A 125 -5.91 20.17 4.37
N ALA A 126 -6.68 20.65 5.35
CA ALA A 126 -8.13 20.78 5.22
C ALA A 126 -8.57 21.79 4.13
N GLU A 127 -7.72 22.74 3.79
CA GLU A 127 -7.92 23.72 2.71
C GLU A 127 -7.39 23.21 1.36
N GLU A 128 -7.07 21.91 1.27
CA GLU A 128 -6.55 21.25 0.07
C GLU A 128 -5.20 21.80 -0.43
N ARG A 129 -4.41 22.38 0.46
CA ARG A 129 -3.07 22.88 0.14
C ARG A 129 -2.05 21.75 0.30
N LEU A 130 -1.37 21.42 -0.79
CA LEU A 130 -0.32 20.41 -0.82
C LEU A 130 1.02 21.03 -0.43
N SER A 131 1.72 20.41 0.51
CA SER A 131 3.06 20.82 0.93
C SER A 131 3.98 19.62 1.13
N PRO A 132 5.28 19.71 0.78
CA PRO A 132 6.25 18.67 1.10
C PRO A 132 6.38 18.50 2.62
N TYR A 133 6.29 17.25 3.11
CA TYR A 133 6.40 16.94 4.53
C TYR A 133 7.64 16.12 4.88
N VAL A 134 7.96 15.10 4.07
CA VAL A 134 9.18 14.28 4.19
C VAL A 134 9.92 14.30 2.87
N ASP A 135 11.24 14.31 2.94
CA ASP A 135 12.15 14.22 1.78
C ASP A 135 13.36 13.35 2.12
N GLY A 136 14.02 12.82 1.08
CA GLY A 136 15.24 12.03 1.23
C GLY A 136 15.05 10.57 1.58
N LEU A 137 13.85 10.02 1.32
CA LEU A 137 13.64 8.57 1.30
C LEU A 137 14.42 7.95 0.14
N ARG A 138 14.84 6.71 0.29
CA ARG A 138 15.40 5.93 -0.82
C ARG A 138 14.28 5.54 -1.78
N ARG A 139 13.24 4.89 -1.25
CA ARG A 139 12.08 4.46 -2.03
C ARG A 139 10.91 4.11 -1.11
N LEU A 140 9.82 4.84 -1.24
CA LEU A 140 8.59 4.53 -0.52
C LEU A 140 7.82 3.42 -1.26
N PRO A 141 7.47 2.30 -0.63
CA PRO A 141 6.60 1.31 -1.26
C PRO A 141 5.20 1.88 -1.47
N GLY A 142 4.51 1.39 -2.50
CA GLY A 142 3.06 1.60 -2.64
C GLY A 142 2.29 0.79 -1.59
N GLY A 143 1.00 1.07 -1.42
CA GLY A 143 0.19 0.41 -0.41
C GLY A 143 0.23 1.10 0.95
N SER A 144 0.13 0.35 2.04
CA SER A 144 0.14 0.87 3.41
C SER A 144 1.55 1.16 3.92
N ALA A 145 2.34 1.92 3.14
CA ALA A 145 3.69 2.32 3.54
C ALA A 145 3.70 3.46 4.58
N LEU A 146 2.56 4.10 4.79
CA LEU A 146 2.33 5.18 5.76
C LEU A 146 1.25 4.77 6.75
N ALA A 147 1.46 5.06 8.03
CA ALA A 147 0.46 4.89 9.08
C ALA A 147 0.68 5.92 10.20
N PHE A 148 -0.34 6.15 11.02
CA PHE A 148 -0.18 6.86 12.29
C PHE A 148 -0.22 5.86 13.44
N ASP A 149 0.74 5.95 14.36
CA ASP A 149 0.71 5.14 15.58
C ASP A 149 -0.27 5.70 16.62
N GLY A 150 -0.50 4.94 17.70
CA GLY A 150 -1.43 5.33 18.76
C GLY A 150 -1.09 6.65 19.49
N ALA A 151 0.14 7.17 19.32
CA ALA A 151 0.57 8.47 19.81
C ALA A 151 0.47 9.58 18.74
N GLY A 152 -0.13 9.31 17.58
CA GLY A 152 -0.29 10.24 16.49
C GLY A 152 1.01 10.58 15.74
N ARG A 153 2.04 9.75 15.84
CA ARG A 153 3.30 9.91 15.12
C ARG A 153 3.20 9.23 13.75
N LEU A 154 3.74 9.87 12.71
CA LEU A 154 3.79 9.29 11.37
C LEU A 154 4.84 8.18 11.33
N VAL A 155 4.42 7.00 10.95
CA VAL A 155 5.28 5.85 10.66
C VAL A 155 5.36 5.68 9.17
N LEU A 156 6.56 5.43 8.65
CA LEU A 156 6.77 5.19 7.23
C LEU A 156 7.81 4.10 6.99
N LEU A 157 7.62 3.39 5.90
CA LEU A 157 8.56 2.40 5.38
C LEU A 157 9.45 3.04 4.33
N ASP A 158 10.70 2.61 4.29
CA ASP A 158 11.67 2.94 3.26
C ASP A 158 12.45 1.69 2.88
N HIS A 159 12.72 1.48 1.61
CA HIS A 159 13.48 0.31 1.17
C HIS A 159 14.42 0.62 0.01
N ALA A 160 15.45 -0.20 -0.14
CA ALA A 160 16.33 -0.15 -1.30
C ALA A 160 15.63 -0.69 -2.55
N ASP A 161 15.94 -0.13 -3.71
CA ASP A 161 15.49 -0.70 -4.98
C ASP A 161 16.33 -1.93 -5.32
N PRO A 162 15.71 -3.11 -5.44
CA PRO A 162 16.45 -4.33 -5.79
C PRO A 162 17.03 -4.30 -7.21
N LEU A 163 16.59 -3.37 -8.06
CA LEU A 163 17.06 -3.22 -9.43
C LEU A 163 18.25 -2.25 -9.56
N ILE A 164 18.54 -1.47 -8.50
CA ILE A 164 19.69 -0.56 -8.49
C ILE A 164 20.91 -1.30 -7.97
N SER A 165 22.03 -1.17 -8.69
CA SER A 165 23.29 -1.80 -8.31
C SER A 165 23.82 -1.29 -6.97
N PRO A 166 24.49 -2.13 -6.17
CA PRO A 166 25.20 -1.67 -4.98
C PRO A 166 26.12 -0.50 -5.30
N GLY A 167 26.10 0.53 -4.46
CA GLY A 167 26.91 1.75 -4.65
C GLY A 167 26.25 2.84 -5.49
N GLU A 168 25.22 2.56 -6.28
CA GLU A 168 24.42 3.59 -6.98
C GLU A 168 23.34 4.18 -6.06
N GLU A 169 22.86 3.40 -5.11
CA GLU A 169 21.88 3.85 -4.15
C GLU A 169 22.58 4.53 -2.97
N ARG A 170 22.40 5.83 -2.86
CA ARG A 170 22.98 6.61 -1.76
C ARG A 170 22.04 6.54 -0.55
N LEU A 171 22.53 6.02 0.56
CA LEU A 171 21.87 6.27 1.83
C LEU A 171 21.94 7.78 2.14
N PRO A 172 20.84 8.34 2.67
CA PRO A 172 20.85 9.73 3.13
C PRO A 172 21.99 9.98 4.14
N GLN A 173 22.58 11.19 4.09
CA GLN A 173 23.59 11.59 5.08
C GLN A 173 22.99 11.52 6.50
N GLY A 174 23.76 11.12 7.47
CA GLY A 174 23.29 10.93 8.86
C GLY A 174 22.89 9.50 9.18
N LEU A 175 22.77 8.64 8.17
CA LEU A 175 22.60 7.20 8.36
C LEU A 175 23.93 6.45 8.14
N GLU A 176 25.06 7.08 8.53
CA GLU A 176 26.42 6.52 8.35
C GLU A 176 26.57 5.13 9.00
N GLN A 177 25.85 4.88 10.08
CA GLN A 177 25.79 3.56 10.72
C GLN A 177 25.17 2.48 9.81
N PHE A 178 24.44 2.88 8.78
CA PHE A 178 23.83 2.01 7.78
C PHE A 178 24.51 2.12 6.41
N ARG A 179 25.62 2.84 6.34
CA ARG A 179 26.49 2.95 5.16
C ARG A 179 27.33 1.69 4.93
N ASP A 180 26.80 0.55 5.24
CA ASP A 180 27.24 -0.63 4.53
C ASP A 180 26.72 -0.45 3.11
N GLU A 181 27.60 -0.27 2.14
CA GLU A 181 27.26 -0.14 0.72
C GLU A 181 26.39 -1.29 0.23
N ASP A 182 26.39 -2.38 0.99
CA ASP A 182 25.62 -3.58 0.76
C ASP A 182 24.27 -3.62 1.52
N TYR A 183 23.93 -2.65 2.40
CA TYR A 183 22.65 -2.68 3.12
C TYR A 183 21.47 -2.30 2.22
N ARG A 184 20.71 -3.32 1.86
CA ARG A 184 19.49 -3.20 1.04
C ARG A 184 18.22 -3.54 1.80
N GLY A 185 18.32 -3.63 3.11
CA GLY A 185 17.18 -3.91 3.96
C GLY A 185 16.21 -2.75 4.09
N PRO A 186 15.03 -3.04 4.63
CA PRO A 186 14.02 -2.02 4.91
C PRO A 186 14.46 -1.12 6.06
N LEU A 187 14.03 0.13 6.01
CA LEU A 187 14.07 1.05 7.13
C LEU A 187 12.64 1.39 7.54
N VAL A 188 12.38 1.46 8.82
CA VAL A 188 11.13 1.97 9.39
C VAL A 188 11.45 3.24 10.15
N PHE A 189 10.79 4.32 9.81
CA PHE A 189 10.91 5.60 10.53
C PHE A 189 9.65 5.90 11.31
N ARG A 190 9.81 6.64 12.40
CA ARG A 190 8.72 7.17 13.21
C ARG A 190 8.98 8.65 13.49
N LEU A 191 8.12 9.50 12.97
CA LEU A 191 8.28 10.95 13.00
C LEU A 191 7.25 11.58 13.95
N SER A 192 7.75 12.43 14.86
CA SER A 192 6.87 13.34 15.59
C SER A 192 6.30 14.40 14.64
N LEU A 193 5.06 14.81 14.84
CA LEU A 193 4.43 15.92 14.11
C LEU A 193 4.72 17.28 14.76
N ASP A 194 5.76 17.41 15.55
CA ASP A 194 6.16 18.67 16.19
C ASP A 194 6.29 19.80 15.15
N PRO A 195 5.47 20.86 15.24
CA PRO A 195 5.46 21.95 14.27
C PRO A 195 6.71 22.81 14.32
N THR A 196 7.52 22.72 15.37
CA THR A 196 8.76 23.51 15.52
C THR A 196 9.89 22.99 14.65
N ILE A 197 9.80 21.73 14.18
CA ILE A 197 10.82 21.17 13.31
C ILE A 197 10.57 21.61 11.87
N PRO A 198 11.60 22.16 11.17
CA PRO A 198 11.46 22.63 9.80
C PRO A 198 10.96 21.56 8.82
N LEU A 199 10.17 21.99 7.84
CA LEU A 199 9.68 21.15 6.74
C LEU A 199 10.47 21.44 5.44
N PRO A 200 10.65 20.46 4.56
CA PRO A 200 10.33 19.03 4.76
C PRO A 200 11.27 18.37 5.78
N ARG A 201 10.76 17.36 6.49
CA ARG A 201 11.56 16.53 7.38
C ARG A 201 12.58 15.77 6.55
N ARG A 202 13.85 15.91 6.88
CA ARG A 202 14.93 15.21 6.20
C ARG A 202 15.20 13.86 6.87
N ILE A 203 14.91 12.77 6.16
CA ILE A 203 15.13 11.41 6.67
C ILE A 203 16.61 11.14 6.96
N ASP A 204 17.51 11.73 6.17
CA ASP A 204 18.95 11.67 6.36
C ASP A 204 19.44 12.24 7.72
N ARG A 205 18.57 12.92 8.45
CA ARG A 205 18.88 13.49 9.78
C ARG A 205 18.15 12.77 10.92
N MET A 206 17.50 11.64 10.64
CA MET A 206 16.66 10.96 11.60
C MET A 206 17.10 9.50 11.80
N PRO A 207 17.24 9.02 13.06
CA PRO A 207 17.49 7.62 13.28
C PRO A 207 16.25 6.79 12.93
N PRO A 208 16.38 5.66 12.24
CA PRO A 208 15.28 4.75 12.03
C PRO A 208 14.83 4.08 13.33
N LEU A 209 13.55 3.73 13.39
CA LEU A 209 13.04 2.85 14.43
C LEU A 209 13.57 1.43 14.24
N PHE A 210 13.70 0.99 12.99
CA PHE A 210 14.21 -0.33 12.62
C PHE A 210 15.06 -0.22 11.34
N PRO A 211 16.24 -0.88 11.30
CA PRO A 211 16.98 -1.41 12.45
C PRO A 211 17.61 -0.28 13.26
N ARG A 212 17.76 -0.47 14.57
CA ARG A 212 18.44 0.51 15.45
C ARG A 212 19.95 0.50 15.30
N ALA A 213 20.48 -0.67 15.09
CA ALA A 213 21.90 -0.87 14.88
C ALA A 213 22.08 -1.98 13.85
N TRP A 214 22.93 -1.75 12.90
CA TRP A 214 23.40 -2.76 11.98
C TRP A 214 24.63 -3.42 12.60
N GLY A 215 24.40 -4.48 13.35
CA GLY A 215 25.45 -5.26 14.01
C GLY A 215 25.99 -6.37 13.12
N GLY A 216 26.92 -6.04 12.23
CA GLY A 216 27.65 -7.02 11.46
C GLY A 216 26.88 -7.54 10.23
N ARG A 217 27.63 -8.06 9.28
CA ARG A 217 27.13 -8.73 8.09
C ARG A 217 26.08 -9.75 8.50
N ALA A 218 24.83 -9.50 8.15
CA ALA A 218 23.84 -10.57 8.11
C ALA A 218 24.32 -11.56 7.08
N GLY A 219 25.04 -12.57 7.53
CA GLY A 219 25.64 -13.58 6.67
C GLY A 219 24.56 -14.21 5.81
N GLY A 220 24.43 -13.80 4.55
CA GLY A 220 23.63 -14.43 3.53
C GLY A 220 22.10 -14.49 3.72
N ALA A 221 21.53 -13.97 4.79
CA ALA A 221 20.08 -13.93 4.99
C ALA A 221 19.47 -12.80 4.16
N MET A 222 18.60 -13.13 3.22
CA MET A 222 17.79 -12.14 2.53
C MET A 222 16.94 -11.39 3.54
N LEU A 223 17.13 -10.06 3.62
CA LEU A 223 16.32 -9.20 4.47
C LEU A 223 14.89 -9.13 3.92
N PRO A 224 13.87 -9.11 4.80
CA PRO A 224 12.48 -9.04 4.35
C PRO A 224 12.23 -7.71 3.63
N ARG A 225 11.52 -7.76 2.51
CA ARG A 225 11.01 -6.56 1.83
C ARG A 225 9.69 -6.16 2.50
N LEU A 226 9.72 -5.24 3.44
CA LEU A 226 8.50 -4.74 4.08
C LEU A 226 7.66 -3.93 3.10
N VAL A 227 6.37 -4.17 3.07
CA VAL A 227 5.43 -3.58 2.09
C VAL A 227 4.22 -2.89 2.72
N ALA A 228 3.89 -3.20 3.97
CA ALA A 228 2.82 -2.52 4.69
C ALA A 228 3.12 -2.41 6.19
N VAL A 229 2.57 -1.37 6.82
CA VAL A 229 2.67 -1.11 8.25
C VAL A 229 1.30 -0.69 8.80
N ALA A 230 0.97 -1.15 10.01
CA ALA A 230 -0.19 -0.69 10.77
C ALA A 230 0.11 -0.66 12.27
N PRO A 231 -0.55 0.21 13.05
CA PRO A 231 -0.49 0.16 14.50
C PRO A 231 -1.29 -1.03 15.03
N ILE A 232 -0.75 -1.73 16.05
CA ILE A 232 -1.44 -2.78 16.79
C ILE A 232 -1.14 -2.65 18.28
N GLY A 233 -2.15 -2.54 19.13
CA GLY A 233 -1.99 -2.58 20.60
C GLY A 233 -0.88 -1.67 21.15
N GLY A 234 -0.64 -0.51 20.57
CA GLY A 234 0.45 0.42 20.95
C GLY A 234 1.81 0.12 20.30
N GLU A 235 1.95 -0.98 19.57
CA GLU A 235 3.11 -1.39 18.79
C GLU A 235 2.86 -1.22 17.29
N LEU A 236 3.75 -1.71 16.45
CA LEU A 236 3.61 -1.72 15.00
C LEU A 236 3.66 -3.15 14.48
N ALA A 237 2.70 -3.49 13.62
CA ALA A 237 2.80 -4.64 12.74
C ALA A 237 3.39 -4.20 11.40
N VAL A 238 4.22 -5.05 10.81
CA VAL A 238 4.73 -4.91 9.45
C VAL A 238 4.61 -6.25 8.73
N VAL A 239 4.39 -6.21 7.43
CA VAL A 239 4.32 -7.41 6.61
C VAL A 239 5.30 -7.31 5.45
N ASP A 240 5.95 -8.45 5.11
CA ASP A 240 6.86 -8.52 3.98
C ASP A 240 6.15 -8.98 2.69
N SER A 241 6.82 -8.85 1.56
CA SER A 241 6.30 -9.24 0.25
C SER A 241 6.03 -10.74 0.09
N GLY A 242 6.52 -11.57 1.00
CA GLY A 242 6.24 -13.01 1.10
C GLY A 242 5.05 -13.35 2.00
N GLY A 243 4.41 -12.33 2.60
CA GLY A 243 3.26 -12.51 3.49
C GLY A 243 3.63 -12.86 4.94
N ARG A 244 4.88 -12.71 5.34
CA ARG A 244 5.26 -12.88 6.75
C ARG A 244 4.94 -11.61 7.52
N LEU A 245 4.17 -11.76 8.58
CA LEU A 245 3.78 -10.69 9.48
C LEU A 245 4.69 -10.67 10.70
N TYR A 246 5.18 -9.48 11.03
CA TYR A 246 6.06 -9.26 12.17
C TYR A 246 5.52 -8.14 13.06
N ARG A 247 5.88 -8.18 14.33
CA ARG A 247 5.77 -7.09 15.27
C ARG A 247 7.13 -6.38 15.35
N VAL A 248 7.12 -5.06 15.34
CA VAL A 248 8.31 -4.26 15.64
C VAL A 248 8.39 -4.09 17.16
N ALA A 249 9.25 -4.85 17.80
CA ALA A 249 9.43 -4.82 19.24
C ALA A 249 10.10 -3.51 19.72
N ALA A 250 10.00 -3.21 21.01
CA ALA A 250 10.57 -1.99 21.61
C ALA A 250 12.09 -1.87 21.45
N ASP A 251 12.79 -3.00 21.36
CA ASP A 251 14.22 -3.09 21.08
C ASP A 251 14.55 -3.02 19.58
N SER A 252 13.56 -2.70 18.75
CA SER A 252 13.66 -2.56 17.28
C SER A 252 14.00 -3.87 16.53
N ARG A 253 13.61 -5.02 17.08
CA ARG A 253 13.66 -6.30 16.36
C ARG A 253 12.33 -6.59 15.68
N LEU A 254 12.40 -7.33 14.57
CA LEU A 254 11.22 -7.94 13.95
C LEU A 254 10.95 -9.28 14.63
N VAL A 255 9.83 -9.36 15.33
CA VAL A 255 9.36 -10.59 15.98
C VAL A 255 8.28 -11.20 15.11
N PRO A 256 8.46 -12.42 14.57
CA PRO A 256 7.45 -13.07 13.75
C PRO A 256 6.13 -13.26 14.53
N ILE A 257 5.02 -12.96 13.88
CA ILE A 257 3.66 -13.22 14.38
C ILE A 257 3.11 -14.46 13.68
N THR A 258 3.01 -14.39 12.33
CA THR A 258 2.43 -15.45 11.50
C THR A 258 2.87 -15.30 10.04
N THR A 259 2.41 -16.22 9.20
CA THR A 259 2.57 -16.13 7.75
C THR A 259 1.20 -16.25 7.08
N LEU A 260 0.88 -15.31 6.20
CA LEU A 260 -0.32 -15.34 5.38
C LEU A 260 -0.23 -16.49 4.35
N PRO A 261 -1.35 -16.91 3.73
CA PRO A 261 -1.33 -17.91 2.66
C PRO A 261 -0.36 -17.56 1.54
N SER A 262 0.20 -18.58 0.88
CA SER A 262 1.20 -18.41 -0.18
C SER A 262 0.76 -17.44 -1.26
N GLY A 263 1.64 -16.50 -1.60
CA GLY A 263 1.40 -15.47 -2.61
C GLY A 263 2.46 -14.39 -2.61
N GLN A 264 2.34 -13.45 -3.54
CA GLN A 264 3.12 -12.22 -3.55
C GLN A 264 2.25 -11.07 -3.03
N TYR A 265 2.69 -10.46 -1.94
CA TYR A 265 2.01 -9.33 -1.30
C TYR A 265 2.70 -8.04 -1.72
N LEU A 266 2.15 -7.38 -2.74
CA LEU A 266 2.66 -6.10 -3.25
C LEU A 266 1.51 -5.11 -3.36
N ARG A 267 1.75 -3.82 -3.06
CA ARG A 267 0.74 -2.76 -3.04
C ARG A 267 -0.48 -3.10 -2.18
N ILE A 268 -0.25 -3.81 -1.11
CA ILE A 268 -1.29 -4.22 -0.18
C ILE A 268 -1.53 -3.16 0.89
N ASN A 269 -2.65 -3.29 1.58
CA ASN A 269 -2.96 -2.47 2.75
C ASN A 269 -3.09 -3.35 4.00
N MET A 270 -2.77 -2.76 5.13
CA MET A 270 -2.96 -3.34 6.45
C MET A 270 -3.55 -2.29 7.39
N VAL A 271 -4.63 -2.62 8.07
CA VAL A 271 -5.30 -1.72 9.04
C VAL A 271 -5.58 -2.46 10.33
N ALA A 272 -5.56 -1.71 11.45
CA ALA A 272 -5.87 -2.26 12.76
C ALA A 272 -7.32 -2.77 12.82
N ALA A 273 -7.53 -3.91 13.47
CA ALA A 273 -8.83 -4.43 13.86
C ALA A 273 -9.15 -4.07 15.31
N ALA A 274 -10.42 -4.01 15.65
CA ALA A 274 -10.87 -3.61 16.99
C ALA A 274 -10.47 -4.60 18.08
N ASP A 275 -10.29 -5.86 17.75
CA ASP A 275 -9.82 -6.91 18.65
C ASP A 275 -8.32 -6.86 18.97
N GLY A 276 -7.60 -5.86 18.42
CA GLY A 276 -6.15 -5.71 18.54
C GLY A 276 -5.35 -6.50 17.50
N GLY A 277 -6.00 -7.15 16.54
CA GLY A 277 -5.41 -7.76 15.38
C GLY A 277 -5.29 -6.78 14.19
N VAL A 278 -5.17 -7.33 12.98
CA VAL A 278 -5.10 -6.55 11.73
C VAL A 278 -5.92 -7.19 10.62
N PHE A 279 -6.47 -6.35 9.74
CA PHE A 279 -6.94 -6.78 8.42
C PHE A 279 -5.84 -6.53 7.40
N VAL A 280 -5.64 -7.49 6.49
CA VAL A 280 -4.61 -7.43 5.44
C VAL A 280 -5.24 -7.75 4.09
N SER A 281 -5.02 -6.90 3.09
CA SER A 281 -5.41 -7.19 1.71
C SER A 281 -4.39 -8.06 1.01
N GLY A 282 -4.83 -8.96 0.13
CA GLY A 282 -3.95 -9.87 -0.60
C GLY A 282 -3.37 -9.29 -1.89
N GLY A 283 -3.87 -8.14 -2.34
CA GLY A 283 -3.46 -7.54 -3.60
C GLY A 283 -3.81 -8.40 -4.81
N PHE A 284 -3.17 -8.07 -5.94
CA PHE A 284 -3.41 -8.76 -7.21
C PHE A 284 -3.17 -10.27 -7.15
N SER A 285 -2.13 -10.71 -6.43
CA SER A 285 -1.69 -12.11 -6.47
C SER A 285 -2.61 -13.05 -5.68
N VAL A 286 -3.22 -12.58 -4.59
CA VAL A 286 -3.98 -13.46 -3.68
C VAL A 286 -5.49 -13.25 -3.76
N GLY A 287 -5.94 -12.04 -4.09
CA GLY A 287 -7.36 -11.74 -4.33
C GLY A 287 -8.28 -12.02 -3.12
N ALA A 288 -7.80 -11.78 -1.90
CA ALA A 288 -8.55 -12.03 -0.68
C ALA A 288 -8.24 -10.99 0.40
N ILE A 289 -9.10 -10.91 1.40
CA ILE A 289 -8.86 -10.19 2.65
C ILE A 289 -8.67 -11.19 3.77
N PHE A 290 -7.67 -10.95 4.61
CA PHE A 290 -7.39 -11.74 5.79
C PHE A 290 -7.58 -10.92 7.05
N HIS A 291 -8.10 -11.54 8.08
CA HIS A 291 -8.01 -11.10 9.46
C HIS A 291 -6.90 -11.91 10.15
N VAL A 292 -6.01 -11.23 10.81
CA VAL A 292 -4.99 -11.84 11.67
C VAL A 292 -5.26 -11.38 13.09
N SER A 293 -5.64 -12.32 13.95
CA SER A 293 -5.91 -12.08 15.35
C SER A 293 -4.63 -11.75 16.15
N PRO A 294 -4.72 -11.19 17.37
CA PRO A 294 -3.56 -10.86 18.19
C PRO A 294 -2.65 -12.04 18.51
N ASP A 295 -3.19 -13.26 18.57
CA ASP A 295 -2.45 -14.50 18.77
C ASP A 295 -1.86 -15.10 17.49
N GLY A 296 -2.08 -14.45 16.33
CA GLY A 296 -1.51 -14.83 15.04
C GLY A 296 -2.36 -15.80 14.22
N ALA A 297 -3.59 -16.12 14.63
CA ALA A 297 -4.49 -16.93 13.81
C ALA A 297 -4.93 -16.15 12.55
N VAL A 298 -4.86 -16.80 11.39
CA VAL A 298 -5.20 -16.20 10.10
C VAL A 298 -6.55 -16.73 9.63
N THR A 299 -7.49 -15.83 9.42
CA THR A 299 -8.83 -16.16 8.89
C THR A 299 -9.08 -15.39 7.60
N ARG A 300 -9.55 -16.08 6.56
CA ARG A 300 -10.01 -15.42 5.33
C ARG A 300 -11.37 -14.78 5.57
N LEU A 301 -11.43 -13.46 5.45
CA LEU A 301 -12.64 -12.67 5.68
C LEU A 301 -13.50 -12.57 4.41
N ALA A 302 -12.88 -12.31 3.26
CA ALA A 302 -13.56 -12.14 1.99
C ALA A 302 -12.70 -12.60 0.80
N GLY A 303 -13.38 -12.90 -0.32
CA GLY A 303 -12.78 -13.25 -1.62
C GLY A 303 -13.57 -14.35 -2.31
N PRO A 304 -13.39 -14.54 -3.64
CA PRO A 304 -12.38 -13.87 -4.46
C PRO A 304 -12.72 -12.39 -4.74
N LEU A 305 -11.68 -11.55 -4.72
CA LEU A 305 -11.73 -10.12 -5.02
C LEU A 305 -10.72 -9.80 -6.13
N ALA A 306 -11.02 -8.77 -6.92
CA ALA A 306 -10.17 -8.40 -8.06
C ALA A 306 -9.17 -7.29 -7.65
N ASP A 307 -7.94 -7.70 -7.35
CA ASP A 307 -6.87 -6.82 -6.88
C ASP A 307 -7.28 -5.96 -5.67
N PRO A 308 -7.62 -6.58 -4.52
CA PRO A 308 -7.95 -5.85 -3.31
C PRO A 308 -6.71 -5.14 -2.76
N GLN A 309 -6.72 -3.81 -2.74
CA GLN A 309 -5.61 -2.99 -2.26
C GLN A 309 -5.99 -2.25 -0.97
N GLY A 310 -6.50 -1.01 -1.07
CA GLY A 310 -6.83 -0.17 0.08
C GLY A 310 -7.87 -0.78 1.01
N LEU A 311 -7.67 -0.59 2.31
CA LEU A 311 -8.58 -0.99 3.38
C LEU A 311 -8.88 0.20 4.30
N ALA A 312 -10.10 0.28 4.80
CA ALA A 312 -10.46 1.17 5.91
C ALA A 312 -11.58 0.55 6.75
N VAL A 313 -11.47 0.63 8.07
CA VAL A 313 -12.52 0.18 9.00
C VAL A 313 -13.46 1.33 9.25
N GLY A 314 -14.75 1.13 8.99
CA GLY A 314 -15.80 2.12 9.19
C GLY A 314 -16.38 2.12 10.59
N PRO A 315 -16.93 3.26 11.03
CA PRO A 315 -17.65 3.35 12.32
C PRO A 315 -18.97 2.58 12.33
N ASP A 316 -19.41 2.10 11.18
CA ASP A 316 -20.63 1.31 10.96
C ASP A 316 -20.41 -0.21 11.09
N GLY A 317 -19.20 -0.65 11.49
CA GLY A 317 -18.87 -2.06 11.64
C GLY A 317 -18.58 -2.77 10.32
N TYR A 318 -18.18 -2.03 9.28
CA TYR A 318 -17.77 -2.59 8.00
C TYR A 318 -16.30 -2.32 7.72
N LEU A 319 -15.67 -3.26 7.04
CA LEU A 319 -14.39 -3.07 6.37
C LEU A 319 -14.64 -2.69 4.92
N TYR A 320 -14.16 -1.54 4.52
CA TYR A 320 -14.19 -1.02 3.16
C TYR A 320 -12.95 -1.49 2.42
N VAL A 321 -13.13 -1.96 1.18
CA VAL A 321 -12.08 -2.58 0.37
C VAL A 321 -12.06 -1.95 -1.03
N ALA A 322 -10.90 -1.48 -1.44
CA ALA A 322 -10.68 -1.02 -2.81
C ALA A 322 -10.42 -2.23 -3.73
N GLU A 323 -11.35 -2.54 -4.63
CA GLU A 323 -11.12 -3.47 -5.74
C GLU A 323 -10.57 -2.72 -6.94
N SER A 324 -9.23 -2.61 -7.00
CA SER A 324 -8.53 -1.76 -7.96
C SER A 324 -8.80 -2.16 -9.41
N ALA A 325 -8.82 -3.45 -9.72
CA ALA A 325 -9.07 -3.94 -11.06
C ALA A 325 -10.53 -3.76 -11.54
N LEU A 326 -11.49 -3.59 -10.62
CA LEU A 326 -12.90 -3.38 -10.95
C LEU A 326 -13.35 -1.92 -10.78
N HIS A 327 -12.42 -1.00 -10.46
CA HIS A 327 -12.72 0.43 -10.35
C HIS A 327 -13.85 0.74 -9.36
N ARG A 328 -13.90 0.00 -8.23
CA ARG A 328 -14.96 0.12 -7.24
C ARG A 328 -14.47 -0.05 -5.82
N ILE A 329 -15.30 0.38 -4.88
CA ILE A 329 -15.14 0.08 -3.47
C ILE A 329 -16.29 -0.84 -3.06
N VAL A 330 -15.97 -1.88 -2.31
CA VAL A 330 -16.94 -2.78 -1.67
C VAL A 330 -16.79 -2.69 -0.16
N ARG A 331 -17.80 -3.15 0.59
CA ARG A 331 -17.69 -3.33 2.04
C ARG A 331 -18.11 -4.73 2.46
N VAL A 332 -17.53 -5.19 3.55
CA VAL A 332 -17.84 -6.47 4.18
C VAL A 332 -18.05 -6.26 5.68
N PRO A 333 -19.07 -6.87 6.30
CA PRO A 333 -19.27 -6.74 7.74
C PRO A 333 -18.10 -7.39 8.49
N VAL A 334 -17.59 -6.72 9.52
CA VAL A 334 -16.60 -7.28 10.45
C VAL A 334 -17.27 -7.52 11.78
N ALA A 335 -17.30 -8.78 12.22
CA ALA A 335 -17.94 -9.18 13.46
C ALA A 335 -17.18 -8.58 14.65
N GLY A 336 -17.91 -7.99 15.63
CA GLY A 336 -17.37 -7.70 16.95
C GLY A 336 -16.73 -6.32 17.12
N GLN A 337 -17.27 -5.25 16.47
CA GLN A 337 -16.99 -3.87 16.88
C GLN A 337 -17.99 -3.36 17.89
#